data_453dbbafd97f0e4ac903ad07e15a141d
#
_entry.id   453dbbafd97f0e4ac903ad07e15a141d
#
_cell.length_a   1.000
_cell.length_b   1.000
_cell.length_c   1.000
_cell.angle_alpha   90.00
_cell.angle_beta   90.00
_cell.angle_gamma   90.00
#
_symmetry.space_group_name_H-M   'P 1'
#
loop_
_entity.id
_entity.type
_entity.pdbx_description
1 polymer ?
#
loop_
_entity_poly.entity_id
_entity_poly.type
_entity_poly.pdbx_seq_one_letter_code
_entity_poly.pdbx_strand_id
1 'polypeptide(L)'
;MPQTLQRSTSVSTRASRIEWTVDARKLRGNDKQAVSPSFDLSCAGRTLPFKMMIYPKHVTDQKGGASFKKSKGRGTVTIKCEADLNTGSTPLQFRIYTGTGASKQTPRGPVEHDFSESAVCTLPSNLVEWDFEQVKDKDSSTFVVGLEVLTQ
;
A
#
# COMPACT_ATOMS: atom_id res chain seq x y z
N MET A 1 0.43 -1.55 19.82
CA MET A 1 0.37 -0.56 18.74
C MET A 1 -0.08 -1.19 17.44
N PRO A 2 -1.10 -0.64 16.85
CA PRO A 2 -1.67 -1.27 15.66
C PRO A 2 -0.88 -1.10 14.37
N GLN A 3 -0.02 -0.09 14.28
CA GLN A 3 0.76 0.10 13.04
C GLN A 3 2.14 -0.50 13.18
N THR A 4 2.37 -1.60 12.47
CA THR A 4 3.68 -2.26 12.43
C THR A 4 4.06 -2.56 10.99
N LEU A 5 5.36 -2.66 10.74
CA LEU A 5 5.89 -3.11 9.47
C LEU A 5 6.65 -4.41 9.67
N GLN A 6 6.42 -5.36 8.79
CA GLN A 6 7.18 -6.60 8.76
C GLN A 6 7.77 -6.80 7.38
N ARG A 7 9.01 -7.25 7.32
CA ARG A 7 9.68 -7.54 6.06
C ARG A 7 9.98 -9.03 5.99
N SER A 8 9.69 -9.64 4.84
CA SER A 8 10.02 -11.02 4.57
C SER A 8 10.44 -11.17 3.11
N THR A 9 11.10 -12.29 2.81
CA THR A 9 11.53 -12.58 1.45
C THR A 9 11.03 -13.96 1.08
N SER A 10 10.44 -14.06 -0.12
CA SER A 10 10.01 -15.35 -0.65
C SER A 10 11.17 -15.94 -1.46
N VAL A 11 11.66 -17.11 -1.05
CA VAL A 11 12.75 -17.77 -1.76
C VAL A 11 12.27 -18.28 -3.12
N SER A 12 11.06 -18.79 -3.19
CA SER A 12 10.53 -19.38 -4.43
C SER A 12 10.25 -18.35 -5.52
N THR A 13 9.78 -17.15 -5.12
CA THR A 13 9.44 -16.08 -6.07
C THR A 13 10.50 -15.01 -6.18
N ARG A 14 11.52 -15.06 -5.31
CA ARG A 14 12.56 -14.04 -5.20
C ARG A 14 11.99 -12.64 -5.00
N ALA A 15 10.88 -12.55 -4.28
CA ALA A 15 10.24 -11.29 -4.00
C ALA A 15 10.44 -10.91 -2.55
N SER A 16 10.66 -9.62 -2.32
CA SER A 16 10.66 -9.06 -0.96
C SER A 16 9.26 -8.59 -0.64
N ARG A 17 8.78 -8.88 0.56
CA ARG A 17 7.47 -8.46 1.02
C ARG A 17 7.60 -7.48 2.17
N ILE A 18 6.83 -6.41 2.09
CA ILE A 18 6.68 -5.44 3.18
C ILE A 18 5.20 -5.49 3.57
N GLU A 19 4.93 -5.84 4.82
CA GLU A 19 3.55 -5.93 5.31
C GLU A 19 3.32 -4.87 6.38
N TRP A 20 2.34 -4.03 6.13
CA TRP A 20 1.94 -2.94 7.01
C TRP A 20 0.63 -3.31 7.68
N THR A 21 0.65 -3.41 9.01
CA THR A 21 -0.55 -3.69 9.79
C THR A 21 -1.19 -2.37 10.19
N VAL A 22 -2.44 -2.20 9.81
CA VAL A 22 -3.20 -0.97 10.01
C VAL A 22 -4.32 -1.21 11.02
N ASP A 23 -4.56 -0.24 11.90
CA ASP A 23 -5.67 -0.25 12.84
C ASP A 23 -6.98 -0.09 12.07
N ALA A 24 -7.83 -1.12 12.12
CA ALA A 24 -9.10 -1.12 11.38
C ALA A 24 -10.09 -0.08 11.90
N ARG A 25 -9.87 0.48 13.09
CA ARG A 25 -10.72 1.56 13.60
C ARG A 25 -10.67 2.79 12.69
N LYS A 26 -9.58 2.96 11.93
CA LYS A 26 -9.49 4.06 10.97
C LYS A 26 -10.56 3.98 9.88
N LEU A 27 -11.06 2.77 9.59
CA LEU A 27 -12.07 2.58 8.56
C LEU A 27 -13.46 3.12 8.96
N ARG A 28 -13.66 3.36 10.24
CA ARG A 28 -14.94 3.87 10.78
C ARG A 28 -14.88 5.35 11.13
N GLY A 29 -13.73 5.96 10.92
CA GLY A 29 -13.49 7.34 11.28
C GLY A 29 -13.55 8.28 10.10
N ASN A 30 -13.30 9.54 10.39
CA ASN A 30 -13.26 10.60 9.40
C ASN A 30 -11.88 10.78 8.80
N ASP A 31 -10.98 9.81 9.00
CA ASP A 31 -9.64 9.87 8.47
C ASP A 31 -9.66 9.92 6.94
N LYS A 32 -8.81 10.77 6.37
CA LYS A 32 -8.71 10.96 4.94
C LYS A 32 -7.49 10.27 4.35
N GLN A 33 -6.65 9.69 5.19
CA GLN A 33 -5.50 8.90 4.79
C GLN A 33 -4.93 8.16 5.98
N ALA A 34 -4.15 7.12 5.70
CA ALA A 34 -3.27 6.51 6.66
C ALA A 34 -1.92 6.31 5.98
N VAL A 35 -0.84 6.50 6.72
CA VAL A 35 0.53 6.46 6.19
C VAL A 35 1.33 5.45 6.99
N SER A 36 2.05 4.58 6.30
CA SER A 36 2.90 3.59 6.96
C SER A 36 4.17 4.23 7.51
N PRO A 37 4.86 3.57 8.44
CA PRO A 37 6.25 3.92 8.72
C PRO A 37 7.10 3.81 7.44
N SER A 38 8.22 4.50 7.42
CA SER A 38 9.16 4.45 6.29
C SER A 38 9.85 3.08 6.23
N PHE A 39 10.07 2.57 5.03
CA PHE A 39 10.83 1.34 4.80
C PHE A 39 11.75 1.53 3.62
N ASP A 40 12.84 0.77 3.61
CA ASP A 40 13.84 0.89 2.56
C ASP A 40 13.66 -0.20 1.52
N LEU A 41 13.81 0.17 0.26
CA LEU A 41 13.81 -0.79 -0.85
C LEU A 41 15.07 -0.59 -1.67
N SER A 42 15.62 -1.69 -2.16
CA SER A 42 16.72 -1.66 -3.11
C SER A 42 16.17 -1.39 -4.51
N CYS A 43 16.64 -0.34 -5.13
CA CYS A 43 16.14 0.09 -6.42
C CYS A 43 17.28 0.64 -7.24
N ALA A 44 17.54 0.03 -8.41
CA ALA A 44 18.63 0.46 -9.31
C ALA A 44 20.00 0.51 -8.60
N GLY A 45 20.28 -0.46 -7.72
CA GLY A 45 21.53 -0.52 -6.99
C GLY A 45 21.65 0.42 -5.80
N ARG A 46 20.58 1.12 -5.46
CA ARG A 46 20.55 2.04 -4.32
C ARG A 46 19.46 1.64 -3.34
N THR A 47 19.68 1.95 -2.07
CA THR A 47 18.66 1.76 -1.03
C THR A 47 17.94 3.09 -0.81
N LEU A 48 16.63 3.09 -1.02
CA LEU A 48 15.82 4.31 -0.98
C LEU A 48 14.65 4.14 -0.01
N PRO A 49 14.24 5.21 0.68
CA PRO A 49 13.10 5.18 1.60
C PRO A 49 11.78 5.30 0.85
N PHE A 50 10.81 4.50 1.27
CA PHE A 50 9.47 4.49 0.71
C PHE A 50 8.43 4.46 1.83
N LYS A 51 7.20 4.83 1.50
CA LYS A 51 6.03 4.66 2.37
C LYS A 51 4.86 4.14 1.57
N MET A 52 3.97 3.42 2.26
CA MET A 52 2.65 3.10 1.73
C MET A 52 1.63 4.03 2.34
N MET A 53 0.64 4.40 1.54
CA MET A 53 -0.46 5.25 2.00
C MET A 53 -1.76 4.65 1.50
N ILE A 54 -2.81 4.76 2.32
CA ILE A 54 -4.15 4.40 1.88
C ILE A 54 -5.03 5.64 1.94
N TYR A 55 -5.91 5.76 0.96
CA TYR A 55 -6.86 6.85 0.85
C TYR A 55 -8.26 6.27 0.69
N PRO A 56 -9.27 6.88 1.33
CA PRO A 56 -10.65 6.43 1.13
C PRO A 56 -11.13 6.73 -0.27
N LYS A 57 -12.03 5.87 -0.75
CA LYS A 57 -12.70 6.13 -2.02
C LYS A 57 -13.54 7.38 -1.93
N HIS A 58 -13.49 8.21 -2.96
CA HIS A 58 -14.31 9.42 -3.03
C HIS A 58 -15.75 9.01 -3.34
N VAL A 59 -16.67 9.33 -2.42
CA VAL A 59 -18.07 8.92 -2.54
C VAL A 59 -18.94 10.04 -3.09
N THR A 60 -18.56 11.29 -2.83
CA THR A 60 -19.30 12.47 -3.27
C THR A 60 -18.33 13.61 -3.49
N ASP A 61 -18.69 14.53 -4.39
CA ASP A 61 -17.90 15.72 -4.64
C ASP A 61 -18.08 16.79 -3.54
N GLN A 62 -18.99 16.57 -2.61
CA GLN A 62 -19.21 17.50 -1.51
C GLN A 62 -18.06 17.44 -0.51
N LYS A 63 -17.90 18.52 0.25
CA LYS A 63 -16.90 18.58 1.31
C LYS A 63 -17.10 17.43 2.29
N GLY A 64 -16.03 16.73 2.61
CA GLY A 64 -16.10 15.59 3.49
C GLY A 64 -16.52 14.29 2.83
N GLY A 65 -16.62 14.26 1.48
CA GLY A 65 -16.97 13.05 0.75
C GLY A 65 -15.87 12.02 0.67
N ALA A 66 -14.65 12.37 1.12
CA ALA A 66 -13.49 11.47 1.07
C ALA A 66 -13.05 11.10 2.48
N SER A 67 -13.77 10.18 3.12
CA SER A 67 -13.37 9.62 4.42
C SER A 67 -13.64 8.12 4.40
N PHE A 68 -12.93 7.37 5.25
CA PHE A 68 -13.13 5.92 5.31
C PHE A 68 -14.52 5.57 5.82
N LYS A 69 -15.08 6.38 6.71
CA LYS A 69 -16.45 6.18 7.17
C LYS A 69 -17.44 6.27 6.01
N LYS A 70 -17.30 7.28 5.16
CA LYS A 70 -18.21 7.48 4.03
C LYS A 70 -18.01 6.47 2.92
N SER A 71 -16.79 6.00 2.71
CA SER A 71 -16.51 4.98 1.70
C SER A 71 -16.77 3.57 2.18
N LYS A 72 -17.17 3.40 3.45
CA LYS A 72 -17.44 2.11 4.08
C LYS A 72 -16.21 1.20 4.04
N GLY A 73 -15.04 1.77 4.23
CA GLY A 73 -13.80 1.03 4.25
C GLY A 73 -13.20 0.74 2.88
N ARG A 74 -13.71 1.35 1.83
CA ARG A 74 -13.14 1.19 0.49
C ARG A 74 -12.16 2.30 0.20
N GLY A 75 -11.11 1.95 -0.54
CA GLY A 75 -10.11 2.93 -0.87
C GLY A 75 -9.02 2.40 -1.77
N THR A 76 -7.92 3.15 -1.83
CA THR A 76 -6.80 2.87 -2.71
C THR A 76 -5.50 2.80 -1.91
N VAL A 77 -4.51 2.10 -2.46
CA VAL A 77 -3.16 2.02 -1.90
C VAL A 77 -2.21 2.76 -2.84
N THR A 78 -1.39 3.64 -2.27
CA THR A 78 -0.38 4.40 -3.01
C THR A 78 0.99 4.11 -2.43
N ILE A 79 1.98 3.95 -3.30
CA ILE A 79 3.39 3.77 -2.92
C ILE A 79 4.10 5.08 -3.22
N LYS A 80 4.86 5.58 -2.25
CA LYS A 80 5.59 6.83 -2.41
C LYS A 80 7.07 6.61 -2.13
N CYS A 81 7.93 7.09 -3.02
CA CYS A 81 9.36 7.20 -2.78
C CYS A 81 9.66 8.54 -2.13
N GLU A 82 10.34 8.52 -0.98
CA GLU A 82 10.63 9.72 -0.21
C GLU A 82 11.99 10.31 -0.53
N ALA A 83 12.78 9.63 -1.36
CA ALA A 83 14.10 10.12 -1.75
C ALA A 83 13.99 11.18 -2.83
N ASP A 84 15.00 12.02 -2.89
CA ASP A 84 15.16 12.97 -3.98
C ASP A 84 15.84 12.22 -5.14
N LEU A 85 15.14 12.10 -6.26
CA LEU A 85 15.57 11.29 -7.40
C LEU A 85 15.97 12.16 -8.57
N ASN A 86 16.76 13.18 -8.33
CA ASN A 86 17.22 14.11 -9.36
C ASN A 86 18.11 13.47 -10.42
N THR A 87 18.68 12.31 -10.15
CA THR A 87 19.67 11.70 -11.04
C THR A 87 19.28 10.27 -11.36
N GLY A 88 18.99 10.04 -12.61
CA GLY A 88 18.79 8.69 -13.12
C GLY A 88 17.42 8.10 -12.89
N SER A 89 17.18 7.02 -13.61
CA SER A 89 15.95 6.26 -13.55
C SER A 89 15.88 5.40 -12.30
N THR A 90 14.69 5.25 -11.73
CA THR A 90 14.48 4.44 -10.53
C THR A 90 13.23 3.55 -10.74
N PRO A 91 13.31 2.58 -11.66
CA PRO A 91 12.17 1.71 -11.92
C PRO A 91 12.05 0.65 -10.83
N LEU A 92 10.80 0.30 -10.50
CA LEU A 92 10.49 -0.73 -9.54
C LEU A 92 9.29 -1.52 -10.05
N GLN A 93 9.38 -2.84 -9.95
CA GLN A 93 8.27 -3.72 -10.32
C GLN A 93 7.69 -4.34 -9.06
N PHE A 94 6.39 -4.24 -8.88
CA PHE A 94 5.78 -4.68 -7.63
C PHE A 94 4.32 -5.10 -7.82
N ARG A 95 3.83 -5.83 -6.81
CA ARG A 95 2.41 -6.15 -6.64
C ARG A 95 1.93 -5.62 -5.30
N ILE A 96 0.64 -5.36 -5.21
CA ILE A 96 0.00 -4.93 -3.97
C ILE A 96 -1.07 -5.97 -3.61
N TYR A 97 -1.15 -6.31 -2.32
CA TYR A 97 -2.21 -7.18 -1.82
C TYR A 97 -2.69 -6.66 -0.46
N THR A 98 -3.84 -7.15 -0.05
CA THR A 98 -4.41 -6.84 1.27
C THR A 98 -4.82 -8.13 1.96
N GLY A 99 -4.81 -8.11 3.30
CA GLY A 99 -5.21 -9.25 4.11
C GLY A 99 -4.08 -10.24 4.36
N THR A 100 -4.32 -11.18 5.26
CA THR A 100 -3.40 -12.26 5.58
C THR A 100 -4.17 -13.56 5.79
N GLY A 101 -3.48 -14.69 5.66
CA GLY A 101 -4.07 -15.99 5.88
C GLY A 101 -5.27 -16.22 4.99
N ALA A 102 -6.40 -16.62 5.59
CA ALA A 102 -7.62 -16.93 4.84
C ALA A 102 -8.25 -15.70 4.19
N SER A 103 -7.98 -14.50 4.71
CA SER A 103 -8.55 -13.27 4.15
C SER A 103 -7.67 -12.61 3.10
N LYS A 104 -6.47 -13.13 2.88
CA LYS A 104 -5.54 -12.54 1.92
C LYS A 104 -6.13 -12.53 0.52
N GLN A 105 -6.15 -11.35 -0.09
CA GLN A 105 -6.59 -11.19 -1.47
C GLN A 105 -5.45 -11.49 -2.43
N THR A 106 -5.80 -11.90 -3.64
CA THR A 106 -4.80 -12.16 -4.69
C THR A 106 -4.00 -10.88 -4.96
N PRO A 107 -2.66 -10.95 -4.95
CA PRO A 107 -1.86 -9.79 -5.29
C PRO A 107 -2.19 -9.25 -6.67
N ARG A 108 -2.23 -7.93 -6.79
CA ARG A 108 -2.55 -7.24 -8.05
C ARG A 108 -1.30 -6.64 -8.66
N GLY A 109 -1.18 -6.78 -9.95
CA GLY A 109 -0.01 -6.37 -10.71
C GLY A 109 0.55 -7.54 -11.48
N PRO A 110 1.84 -7.54 -11.89
CA PRO A 110 2.84 -6.55 -11.49
C PRO A 110 2.68 -5.21 -12.20
N VAL A 111 3.09 -4.17 -11.50
CA VAL A 111 3.17 -2.81 -12.03
C VAL A 111 4.63 -2.41 -12.04
N GLU A 112 5.06 -1.79 -13.14
CA GLU A 112 6.37 -1.18 -13.20
C GLU A 112 6.21 0.33 -13.21
N HIS A 113 6.96 1.01 -12.36
CA HIS A 113 6.89 2.46 -12.24
C HIS A 113 8.27 3.02 -12.00
N ASP A 114 8.61 4.07 -12.72
CA ASP A 114 9.85 4.80 -12.52
C ASP A 114 9.57 5.97 -11.58
N PHE A 115 10.05 5.85 -10.33
CA PHE A 115 9.79 6.84 -9.29
C PHE A 115 10.57 8.14 -9.53
N SER A 116 11.51 8.15 -10.46
CA SER A 116 12.16 9.40 -10.86
C SER A 116 11.24 10.29 -11.71
N GLU A 117 10.26 9.69 -12.37
CA GLU A 117 9.27 10.42 -13.15
C GLU A 117 8.14 10.97 -12.28
N SER A 118 7.74 10.19 -11.28
CA SER A 118 6.73 10.59 -10.31
C SER A 118 7.03 9.88 -8.99
N ALA A 119 7.02 10.62 -7.90
CA ALA A 119 7.33 10.08 -6.58
C ALA A 119 6.25 9.13 -6.06
N VAL A 120 5.06 9.12 -6.65
CA VAL A 120 3.94 8.29 -6.19
C VAL A 120 3.44 7.40 -7.32
N CYS A 121 2.93 6.24 -6.93
CA CYS A 121 2.36 5.28 -7.88
C CYS A 121 1.16 4.58 -7.26
N THR A 122 0.10 4.44 -8.05
CA THR A 122 -1.07 3.63 -7.71
C THR A 122 -1.25 2.53 -8.74
N LEU A 123 -2.11 1.56 -8.45
CA LEU A 123 -2.49 0.56 -9.44
C LEU A 123 -3.30 1.21 -10.57
N PRO A 124 -3.37 0.57 -11.76
CA PRO A 124 -4.27 1.04 -12.81
C PRO A 124 -5.71 1.15 -12.34
N SER A 125 -6.48 2.04 -12.96
CA SER A 125 -7.83 2.39 -12.50
C SER A 125 -8.77 1.20 -12.35
N ASN A 126 -8.59 0.16 -13.15
CA ASN A 126 -9.41 -1.05 -13.05
C ASN A 126 -9.00 -1.98 -11.91
N LEU A 127 -7.88 -1.71 -11.24
CA LEU A 127 -7.35 -2.53 -10.15
C LEU A 127 -7.11 -1.73 -8.87
N VAL A 128 -7.47 -0.46 -8.84
CA VAL A 128 -7.02 0.45 -7.80
C VAL A 128 -7.85 0.35 -6.51
N GLU A 129 -9.11 -0.05 -6.61
CA GLU A 129 -10.00 -0.04 -5.44
C GLU A 129 -9.88 -1.33 -4.63
N TRP A 130 -9.78 -1.16 -3.30
CA TRP A 130 -9.76 -2.26 -2.32
C TRP A 130 -10.90 -2.07 -1.33
N ASP A 131 -11.41 -3.19 -0.81
CA ASP A 131 -12.35 -3.19 0.32
C ASP A 131 -11.57 -3.63 1.56
N PHE A 132 -11.12 -2.67 2.35
CA PHE A 132 -10.30 -2.95 3.52
C PHE A 132 -11.11 -3.62 4.65
N GLU A 133 -12.43 -3.37 4.71
CA GLU A 133 -13.28 -4.03 5.69
C GLU A 133 -13.34 -5.54 5.45
N GLN A 134 -13.29 -5.97 4.19
CA GLN A 134 -13.37 -7.38 3.84
C GLN A 134 -12.16 -8.17 4.34
N VAL A 135 -11.01 -7.52 4.46
CA VAL A 135 -9.77 -8.19 4.86
C VAL A 135 -9.42 -7.95 6.32
N LYS A 136 -10.31 -7.34 7.07
CA LYS A 136 -10.08 -7.04 8.48
C LYS A 136 -10.04 -8.32 9.31
N ASP A 137 -9.05 -8.42 10.20
CA ASP A 137 -9.00 -9.43 11.24
C ASP A 137 -9.86 -8.95 12.40
N LYS A 138 -10.93 -9.67 12.68
CA LYS A 138 -11.89 -9.29 13.73
C LYS A 138 -11.30 -9.40 15.12
N ASP A 139 -10.37 -10.34 15.33
CA ASP A 139 -9.79 -10.58 16.65
C ASP A 139 -8.85 -9.44 17.06
N SER A 140 -8.02 -8.99 16.13
CA SER A 140 -7.05 -7.92 16.39
C SER A 140 -7.56 -6.53 16.03
N SER A 141 -8.68 -6.44 15.30
CA SER A 141 -9.18 -5.19 14.71
C SER A 141 -8.12 -4.50 13.85
N THR A 142 -7.44 -5.28 13.02
CA THR A 142 -6.42 -4.78 12.12
C THR A 142 -6.62 -5.37 10.73
N PHE A 143 -5.99 -4.74 9.74
CA PHE A 143 -5.86 -5.33 8.41
C PHE A 143 -4.45 -5.07 7.90
N VAL A 144 -4.03 -5.87 6.93
CA VAL A 144 -2.68 -5.80 6.40
C VAL A 144 -2.73 -5.28 4.96
N VAL A 145 -1.83 -4.34 4.67
CA VAL A 145 -1.56 -3.88 3.30
C VAL A 145 -0.16 -4.37 2.97
N GLY A 146 -0.03 -5.14 1.90
CA GLY A 146 1.22 -5.76 1.52
C GLY A 146 1.77 -5.24 0.21
N LEU A 147 3.07 -5.07 0.16
CA LEU A 147 3.82 -4.72 -1.04
C LEU A 147 4.78 -5.87 -1.33
N GLU A 148 4.67 -6.43 -2.53
CA GLU A 148 5.55 -7.48 -2.98
C GLU A 148 6.43 -6.93 -4.09
N VAL A 149 7.72 -6.74 -3.79
CA VAL A 149 8.68 -6.15 -4.71
C VAL A 149 9.39 -7.28 -5.45
N LEU A 150 9.29 -7.26 -6.76
CA LEU A 150 9.92 -8.28 -7.59
C LEU A 150 11.39 -7.95 -7.80
N THR A 151 12.24 -8.96 -7.75
CA THR A 151 13.67 -8.75 -7.99
C THR A 151 13.91 -8.47 -9.47
N GLN A 152 14.86 -7.60 -9.69
CA GLN A 152 15.26 -7.23 -11.05
C GLN A 152 16.50 -8.00 -11.47
#